data_1b72d741636f9825597e2165f9127f8b
#
_entry.id   1b72d741636f9825597e2165f9127f8b
#
_cell.length_a   1.000
_cell.length_b   1.000
_cell.length_c   1.000
_cell.angle_alpha   90.00
_cell.angle_beta   90.00
_cell.angle_gamma   90.00
#
_symmetry.space_group_name_H-M   'P 1'
#
loop_
_entity.id
_entity.type
_entity.pdbx_description
1 polymer ?
#
loop_
_entity_poly.entity_id
_entity_poly.type
_entity_poly.pdbx_seq_one_letter_code
_entity_poly.pdbx_strand_id
1 'polypeptide(L)'
;MGLGLHGGGVASARFFALAGARVLVTDLKTKPELASSLKKLAQYKNITYALGKHRKTDFTRADLIIRNPAVPNDSEYLKIARDRGTLVHTDVSLFLQLLRQIKKPPVVIGITGTKGKSTTAALLHHVLIKAGKKVMLAGNIRKSPLDFIKIKNESLVIGIWDLVILELSSWHLESLDEHKLSPQIALITNILPDHLNRYSKFEEYAKTKFLISAYQTKHDALFLNKNDSVSRSYRKNKKIGKIIEFTEKSIKNTRASLHPVSIGAVLAIARYLKVNKKLVQKAITVFPGLEGRLEYAGKVHGVRYHNDSCATQPDAAIFAIEKVKNSANTKGNLILIAGGQDKNLNYAKLALCITRHVHTSILFQGSASDKILTELKKIDGETRCLNNIRSMKEAVALAKKYAKSGDVVLLSPGAASFGLFNHEFDRGEQFRILVK
;
A
#
# COMPACT_ATOMS: atom_id res chain seq x y z
N MET A 1 -10.36 16.81 -6.15
CA MET A 1 -10.95 15.81 -7.06
C MET A 1 -10.65 14.41 -6.57
N GLY A 2 -11.69 13.57 -6.32
CA GLY A 2 -11.56 12.22 -5.78
C GLY A 2 -11.31 12.21 -4.27
N LEU A 3 -12.36 12.37 -3.44
CA LEU A 3 -12.27 12.29 -1.98
C LEU A 3 -11.81 10.89 -1.53
N GLY A 4 -12.41 9.86 -2.13
CA GLY A 4 -12.09 8.46 -1.84
C GLY A 4 -12.32 8.05 -0.39
N LEU A 5 -11.91 6.82 -0.05
CA LEU A 5 -12.10 6.21 1.27
C LEU A 5 -10.78 6.00 2.04
N HIS A 6 -9.62 6.19 1.40
CA HIS A 6 -8.30 5.85 1.96
C HIS A 6 -7.59 7.01 2.68
N GLY A 7 -8.26 8.15 2.88
CA GLY A 7 -7.75 9.24 3.71
C GLY A 7 -7.03 10.36 2.99
N GLY A 8 -6.38 10.14 1.84
CA GLY A 8 -5.62 11.18 1.12
C GLY A 8 -6.47 12.40 0.73
N GLY A 9 -7.65 12.18 0.13
CA GLY A 9 -8.57 13.27 -0.21
C GLY A 9 -9.13 13.98 1.03
N VAL A 10 -9.40 13.25 2.11
CA VAL A 10 -9.82 13.84 3.40
C VAL A 10 -8.73 14.74 3.97
N ALA A 11 -7.47 14.27 3.97
CA ALA A 11 -6.33 15.03 4.45
C ALA A 11 -6.11 16.32 3.65
N SER A 12 -6.20 16.21 2.30
CA SER A 12 -6.10 17.38 1.42
C SER A 12 -7.20 18.39 1.68
N ALA A 13 -8.46 17.95 1.75
CA ALA A 13 -9.58 18.84 2.03
C ALA A 13 -9.45 19.53 3.40
N ARG A 14 -9.06 18.77 4.42
CA ARG A 14 -8.81 19.29 5.77
C ARG A 14 -7.67 20.31 5.79
N PHE A 15 -6.54 20.00 5.13
CA PHE A 15 -5.39 20.89 5.06
C PHE A 15 -5.78 22.26 4.51
N PHE A 16 -6.45 22.30 3.35
CA PHE A 16 -6.88 23.56 2.76
C PHE A 16 -7.98 24.27 3.52
N ALA A 17 -8.89 23.52 4.15
CA ALA A 17 -9.91 24.11 5.02
C ALA A 17 -9.29 24.81 6.23
N LEU A 18 -8.28 24.20 6.85
CA LEU A 18 -7.52 24.81 7.95
C LEU A 18 -6.66 25.99 7.50
N ALA A 19 -6.26 26.03 6.22
CA ALA A 19 -5.57 27.15 5.61
C ALA A 19 -6.51 28.34 5.27
N GLY A 20 -7.80 28.23 5.57
CA GLY A 20 -8.78 29.28 5.27
C GLY A 20 -9.29 29.29 3.82
N ALA A 21 -8.87 28.34 2.98
CA ALA A 21 -9.32 28.25 1.59
C ALA A 21 -10.80 27.84 1.49
N ARG A 22 -11.50 28.30 0.47
CA ARG A 22 -12.80 27.75 0.05
C ARG A 22 -12.56 26.43 -0.67
N VAL A 23 -12.97 25.32 -0.10
CA VAL A 23 -12.70 23.98 -0.63
C VAL A 23 -13.94 23.43 -1.31
N LEU A 24 -13.81 23.02 -2.57
CA LEU A 24 -14.79 22.21 -3.26
C LEU A 24 -14.29 20.76 -3.38
N VAL A 25 -14.96 19.85 -2.71
CA VAL A 25 -14.70 18.41 -2.82
C VAL A 25 -15.60 17.84 -3.91
N THR A 26 -15.00 17.20 -4.92
CA THR A 26 -15.74 16.53 -5.99
C THR A 26 -15.33 15.07 -6.12
N ASP A 27 -16.31 14.15 -6.28
CA ASP A 27 -16.12 12.71 -6.43
C ASP A 27 -17.23 12.10 -7.29
N LEU A 28 -16.92 11.04 -8.06
CA LEU A 28 -17.91 10.27 -8.82
C LEU A 28 -18.78 9.38 -7.91
N LYS A 29 -18.28 9.07 -6.72
CA LYS A 29 -19.04 8.35 -5.70
C LYS A 29 -20.13 9.23 -5.09
N THR A 30 -21.22 8.58 -4.71
CA THR A 30 -22.38 9.22 -4.07
C THR A 30 -22.13 9.53 -2.58
N LYS A 31 -23.01 10.31 -1.99
CA LYS A 31 -22.93 10.67 -0.56
C LYS A 31 -22.95 9.45 0.37
N PRO A 32 -23.81 8.44 0.18
CA PRO A 32 -23.78 7.21 0.99
C PRO A 32 -22.45 6.45 0.91
N GLU A 33 -21.87 6.31 -0.30
CA GLU A 33 -20.61 5.62 -0.50
C GLU A 33 -19.42 6.32 0.20
N LEU A 34 -19.50 7.64 0.36
CA LEU A 34 -18.46 8.46 0.97
C LEU A 34 -18.76 8.84 2.44
N ALA A 35 -19.80 8.29 3.05
CA ALA A 35 -20.27 8.69 4.38
C ALA A 35 -19.18 8.74 5.44
N SER A 36 -18.27 7.74 5.47
CA SER A 36 -17.14 7.67 6.41
C SER A 36 -16.12 8.79 6.22
N SER A 37 -15.87 9.20 4.98
CA SER A 37 -14.95 10.31 4.64
C SER A 37 -15.60 11.66 4.92
N LEU A 38 -16.89 11.82 4.60
CA LEU A 38 -17.66 13.04 4.84
C LEU A 38 -17.78 13.34 6.34
N LYS A 39 -18.03 12.32 7.17
CA LYS A 39 -18.08 12.46 8.63
C LYS A 39 -16.82 13.11 9.21
N LYS A 40 -15.65 12.81 8.66
CA LYS A 40 -14.36 13.39 9.09
C LYS A 40 -14.19 14.85 8.72
N LEU A 41 -14.99 15.36 7.76
CA LEU A 41 -14.93 16.74 7.27
C LEU A 41 -16.10 17.60 7.75
N ALA A 42 -17.08 17.04 8.43
CA ALA A 42 -18.35 17.71 8.79
C ALA A 42 -18.18 19.00 9.62
N GLN A 43 -17.07 19.11 10.38
CA GLN A 43 -16.80 20.30 11.21
C GLN A 43 -16.30 21.51 10.42
N TYR A 44 -15.87 21.34 9.15
CA TYR A 44 -15.29 22.43 8.35
C TYR A 44 -16.37 23.10 7.49
N LYS A 45 -16.77 24.33 7.87
CA LYS A 45 -17.87 25.06 7.20
C LYS A 45 -17.47 25.62 5.83
N ASN A 46 -16.20 25.77 5.55
CA ASN A 46 -15.64 26.26 4.28
C ASN A 46 -15.43 25.15 3.23
N ILE A 47 -15.97 23.93 3.46
CA ILE A 47 -15.97 22.84 2.50
C ILE A 47 -17.36 22.68 1.88
N THR A 48 -17.41 22.67 0.55
CA THR A 48 -18.61 22.35 -0.23
C THR A 48 -18.41 21.06 -1.04
N TYR A 49 -19.48 20.45 -1.53
CA TYR A 49 -19.43 19.12 -2.12
C TYR A 49 -20.17 19.05 -3.46
N ALA A 50 -19.56 18.41 -4.45
CA ALA A 50 -20.18 17.96 -5.70
C ALA A 50 -19.95 16.44 -5.83
N LEU A 51 -20.92 15.64 -5.40
CA LEU A 51 -20.80 14.17 -5.32
C LEU A 51 -21.66 13.49 -6.39
N GLY A 52 -21.24 12.29 -6.83
CA GLY A 52 -21.87 11.52 -7.90
C GLY A 52 -21.52 12.00 -9.30
N LYS A 53 -20.84 13.11 -9.43
CA LYS A 53 -20.43 13.69 -10.73
C LYS A 53 -19.31 14.71 -10.58
N HIS A 54 -18.62 15.00 -11.69
CA HIS A 54 -17.78 16.18 -11.85
C HIS A 54 -18.49 17.19 -12.76
N ARG A 55 -18.26 18.47 -12.54
CA ARG A 55 -18.77 19.58 -13.38
C ARG A 55 -17.61 20.35 -13.99
N LYS A 56 -17.61 20.55 -15.31
CA LYS A 56 -16.51 21.25 -16.01
C LYS A 56 -16.25 22.64 -15.43
N THR A 57 -17.31 23.35 -15.04
CA THR A 57 -17.22 24.69 -14.40
C THR A 57 -16.42 24.71 -13.11
N ASP A 58 -16.38 23.61 -12.36
CA ASP A 58 -15.60 23.54 -11.12
C ASP A 58 -14.07 23.55 -11.42
N PHE A 59 -13.70 22.99 -12.54
CA PHE A 59 -12.28 22.90 -12.98
C PHE A 59 -11.82 24.14 -13.74
N THR A 60 -12.73 24.94 -14.30
CA THR A 60 -12.40 26.21 -14.91
C THR A 60 -12.27 27.36 -13.91
N ARG A 61 -12.80 27.21 -12.68
CA ARG A 61 -12.82 28.25 -11.64
C ARG A 61 -11.86 27.97 -10.48
N ALA A 62 -11.20 26.81 -10.48
CA ALA A 62 -10.29 26.45 -9.40
C ALA A 62 -8.93 27.15 -9.57
N ASP A 63 -8.41 27.73 -8.49
CA ASP A 63 -7.05 28.27 -8.44
C ASP A 63 -6.00 27.17 -8.33
N LEU A 64 -6.36 26.05 -7.67
CA LEU A 64 -5.51 24.89 -7.47
C LEU A 64 -6.36 23.62 -7.38
N ILE A 65 -5.90 22.55 -7.99
CA ILE A 65 -6.56 21.24 -7.91
C ILE A 65 -5.65 20.25 -7.20
N ILE A 66 -6.18 19.59 -6.17
CA ILE A 66 -5.56 18.40 -5.58
C ILE A 66 -6.35 17.18 -6.05
N ARG A 67 -5.71 16.36 -6.89
CA ARG A 67 -6.29 15.11 -7.37
C ARG A 67 -5.90 13.93 -6.51
N ASN A 68 -6.84 13.03 -6.29
CA ASN A 68 -6.48 11.71 -5.77
C ASN A 68 -5.55 11.01 -6.79
N PRO A 69 -4.48 10.34 -6.35
CA PRO A 69 -3.58 9.63 -7.28
C PRO A 69 -4.29 8.66 -8.23
N ALA A 70 -5.40 8.03 -7.79
CA ALA A 70 -6.18 7.12 -8.62
C ALA A 70 -6.96 7.81 -9.76
N VAL A 71 -7.14 9.12 -9.73
CA VAL A 71 -7.72 9.87 -10.85
C VAL A 71 -6.74 9.83 -12.03
N PRO A 72 -7.17 9.36 -13.22
CA PRO A 72 -6.31 9.31 -14.40
C PRO A 72 -5.74 10.69 -14.75
N ASN A 73 -4.47 10.72 -15.16
CA ASN A 73 -3.79 11.98 -15.49
C ASN A 73 -4.33 12.63 -16.78
N ASP A 74 -4.92 11.82 -17.65
CA ASP A 74 -5.56 12.17 -18.93
C ASP A 74 -7.07 12.51 -18.78
N SER A 75 -7.59 12.62 -17.55
CA SER A 75 -8.96 13.02 -17.29
C SER A 75 -9.31 14.33 -18.01
N GLU A 76 -10.44 14.37 -18.72
CA GLU A 76 -10.93 15.57 -19.43
C GLU A 76 -11.01 16.80 -18.50
N TYR A 77 -11.41 16.60 -17.25
CA TYR A 77 -11.51 17.68 -16.25
C TYR A 77 -10.15 18.26 -15.88
N LEU A 78 -9.13 17.42 -15.75
CA LEU A 78 -7.77 17.87 -15.47
C LEU A 78 -7.14 18.56 -16.68
N LYS A 79 -7.48 18.11 -17.90
CA LYS A 79 -7.08 18.78 -19.13
C LYS A 79 -7.65 20.19 -19.19
N ILE A 80 -8.96 20.36 -18.96
CA ILE A 80 -9.62 21.68 -18.92
C ILE A 80 -8.92 22.62 -17.93
N ALA A 81 -8.54 22.14 -16.75
CA ALA A 81 -7.84 22.94 -15.75
C ALA A 81 -6.45 23.35 -16.22
N ARG A 82 -5.65 22.40 -16.77
CA ARG A 82 -4.30 22.69 -17.28
C ARG A 82 -4.30 23.65 -18.46
N ASP A 83 -5.26 23.52 -19.37
CA ASP A 83 -5.41 24.42 -20.53
C ASP A 83 -5.64 25.90 -20.11
N ARG A 84 -6.08 26.10 -18.83
CA ARG A 84 -6.24 27.42 -18.20
C ARG A 84 -5.06 27.82 -17.29
N GLY A 85 -4.01 27.00 -17.24
CA GLY A 85 -2.86 27.24 -16.37
C GLY A 85 -3.07 26.88 -14.90
N THR A 86 -4.20 26.22 -14.52
CA THR A 86 -4.43 25.80 -13.15
C THR A 86 -3.47 24.67 -12.76
N LEU A 87 -2.75 24.84 -11.66
CA LEU A 87 -1.86 23.81 -11.13
C LEU A 87 -2.64 22.60 -10.61
N VAL A 88 -2.15 21.40 -10.96
CA VAL A 88 -2.75 20.13 -10.55
C VAL A 88 -1.73 19.33 -9.77
N HIS A 89 -1.94 19.16 -8.48
CA HIS A 89 -1.08 18.37 -7.59
C HIS A 89 -1.77 17.09 -7.08
N THR A 90 -0.99 16.13 -6.64
CA THR A 90 -1.39 15.16 -5.62
C THR A 90 -0.99 15.70 -4.24
N ASP A 91 -1.47 15.10 -3.18
CA ASP A 91 -1.03 15.44 -1.80
C ASP A 91 0.50 15.31 -1.63
N VAL A 92 1.08 14.28 -2.24
CA VAL A 92 2.53 14.04 -2.20
C VAL A 92 3.31 15.07 -3.01
N SER A 93 2.91 15.38 -4.25
CA SER A 93 3.63 16.38 -5.05
C SER A 93 3.52 17.78 -4.46
N LEU A 94 2.35 18.14 -3.90
CA LEU A 94 2.21 19.40 -3.16
C LEU A 94 3.12 19.42 -1.92
N PHE A 95 3.15 18.35 -1.13
CA PHE A 95 4.02 18.26 0.03
C PHE A 95 5.50 18.49 -0.34
N LEU A 96 5.99 17.80 -1.38
CA LEU A 96 7.38 18.00 -1.84
C LEU A 96 7.65 19.41 -2.37
N GLN A 97 6.65 20.03 -3.01
CA GLN A 97 6.76 21.43 -3.45
C GLN A 97 6.86 22.38 -2.26
N LEU A 98 6.05 22.17 -1.21
CA LEU A 98 6.09 22.97 0.02
C LEU A 98 7.42 22.80 0.77
N LEU A 99 8.02 21.59 0.76
CA LEU A 99 9.34 21.36 1.37
C LEU A 99 10.44 22.24 0.76
N ARG A 100 10.34 22.62 -0.52
CA ARG A 100 11.33 23.51 -1.18
C ARG A 100 11.35 24.91 -0.58
N GLN A 101 10.28 25.32 0.10
CA GLN A 101 10.17 26.62 0.77
C GLN A 101 10.71 26.59 2.21
N ILE A 102 11.05 25.41 2.72
CA ILE A 102 11.55 25.24 4.08
C ILE A 102 13.08 25.42 4.12
N LYS A 103 13.56 26.30 4.99
CA LYS A 103 14.99 26.62 5.13
C LYS A 103 15.88 25.40 5.44
N LYS A 104 15.36 24.45 6.24
CA LYS A 104 16.03 23.19 6.58
C LYS A 104 15.02 22.03 6.44
N PRO A 105 14.75 21.58 5.22
CA PRO A 105 13.80 20.48 5.03
C PRO A 105 14.36 19.15 5.53
N PRO A 106 13.50 18.21 5.97
CA PRO A 106 13.91 16.86 6.27
C PRO A 106 14.40 16.15 4.98
N VAL A 107 15.27 15.16 5.13
CA VAL A 107 15.65 14.29 4.00
C VAL A 107 14.49 13.38 3.63
N VAL A 108 14.11 13.38 2.35
CA VAL A 108 13.02 12.56 1.83
C VAL A 108 13.53 11.25 1.25
N ILE A 109 12.97 10.14 1.72
CA ILE A 109 13.21 8.79 1.21
C ILE A 109 11.94 8.32 0.49
N GLY A 110 11.98 8.26 -0.84
CA GLY A 110 10.87 7.71 -1.63
C GLY A 110 11.06 6.22 -1.90
N ILE A 111 10.01 5.44 -1.68
CA ILE A 111 10.03 3.98 -1.90
C ILE A 111 8.94 3.60 -2.89
N THR A 112 9.35 3.00 -4.03
CA THR A 112 8.44 2.46 -5.02
C THR A 112 8.81 1.03 -5.41
N GLY A 113 8.05 0.45 -6.31
CA GLY A 113 8.22 -0.89 -6.85
C GLY A 113 6.87 -1.57 -7.09
N THR A 114 6.87 -2.77 -7.62
CA THR A 114 5.63 -3.53 -7.81
C THR A 114 5.18 -4.15 -6.50
N LYS A 115 6.04 -4.92 -5.84
CA LYS A 115 5.77 -5.60 -4.55
C LYS A 115 6.73 -5.13 -3.46
N GLY A 116 6.32 -5.25 -2.19
CA GLY A 116 7.19 -4.98 -1.04
C GLY A 116 7.30 -3.53 -0.59
N LYS A 117 6.70 -2.55 -1.28
CA LYS A 117 6.75 -1.12 -0.93
C LYS A 117 6.39 -0.84 0.53
N SER A 118 5.17 -1.19 0.93
CA SER A 118 4.64 -0.91 2.28
C SER A 118 5.47 -1.59 3.36
N THR A 119 5.86 -2.85 3.14
CA THR A 119 6.69 -3.61 4.08
C THR A 119 8.06 -2.97 4.23
N THR A 120 8.69 -2.55 3.12
CA THR A 120 10.01 -1.89 3.16
C THR A 120 9.92 -0.52 3.82
N ALA A 121 8.89 0.27 3.51
CA ALA A 121 8.68 1.59 4.11
C ALA A 121 8.45 1.51 5.63
N ALA A 122 7.59 0.61 6.08
CA ALA A 122 7.32 0.43 7.50
C ALA A 122 8.50 -0.18 8.26
N LEU A 123 9.21 -1.15 7.65
CA LEU A 123 10.42 -1.72 8.25
C LEU A 123 11.52 -0.67 8.41
N LEU A 124 11.75 0.15 7.37
CA LEU A 124 12.72 1.25 7.43
C LEU A 124 12.33 2.27 8.50
N HIS A 125 11.06 2.66 8.54
CA HIS A 125 10.53 3.56 9.58
C HIS A 125 10.80 3.00 10.99
N HIS A 126 10.45 1.72 11.22
CA HIS A 126 10.68 1.07 12.50
C HIS A 126 12.17 1.07 12.90
N VAL A 127 13.06 0.71 11.96
CA VAL A 127 14.51 0.69 12.19
C VAL A 127 15.04 2.08 12.54
N LEU A 128 14.62 3.11 11.81
CA LEU A 128 15.10 4.48 12.03
C LEU A 128 14.57 5.08 13.33
N ILE A 129 13.31 4.80 13.71
CA ILE A 129 12.77 5.18 15.03
C ILE A 129 13.57 4.49 16.16
N LYS A 130 13.85 3.19 16.02
CA LYS A 130 14.70 2.47 17.01
C LYS A 130 16.13 3.00 17.07
N ALA A 131 16.59 3.64 15.99
CA ALA A 131 17.86 4.34 15.93
C ALA A 131 17.81 5.79 16.50
N GLY A 132 16.70 6.19 17.10
CA GLY A 132 16.54 7.52 17.73
C GLY A 132 16.27 8.67 16.75
N LYS A 133 15.94 8.36 15.47
CA LYS A 133 15.60 9.37 14.47
C LYS A 133 14.14 9.78 14.56
N LYS A 134 13.85 11.06 14.32
CA LYS A 134 12.49 11.57 14.15
C LYS A 134 12.05 11.34 12.71
N VAL A 135 11.20 10.34 12.48
CA VAL A 135 10.85 9.88 11.14
C VAL A 135 9.35 9.96 10.90
N MET A 136 8.95 10.62 9.82
CA MET A 136 7.59 10.60 9.30
C MET A 136 7.45 9.49 8.26
N LEU A 137 6.33 8.77 8.29
CA LEU A 137 5.96 7.76 7.29
C LEU A 137 4.60 8.13 6.70
N ALA A 138 4.54 8.31 5.36
CA ALA A 138 3.34 8.74 4.64
C ALA A 138 3.29 8.23 3.19
N GLY A 139 2.30 8.68 2.42
CA GLY A 139 2.09 8.33 1.02
C GLY A 139 1.05 7.23 0.83
N ASN A 140 1.29 6.29 -0.06
CA ASN A 140 0.35 5.21 -0.44
C ASN A 140 0.05 4.20 0.70
N ILE A 141 0.44 4.49 1.90
CA ILE A 141 0.15 3.73 3.12
C ILE A 141 -1.07 4.28 3.89
N ARG A 142 -2.00 4.97 3.21
CA ARG A 142 -3.24 5.56 3.77
C ARG A 142 -3.00 6.73 4.74
N LYS A 143 -1.83 7.35 4.70
CA LYS A 143 -1.47 8.50 5.52
C LYS A 143 -0.88 9.58 4.63
N SER A 144 -1.63 10.66 4.45
CA SER A 144 -1.16 11.77 3.62
C SER A 144 -0.02 12.52 4.31
N PRO A 145 1.00 12.94 3.58
CA PRO A 145 2.04 13.78 4.16
C PRO A 145 1.50 15.17 4.58
N LEU A 146 0.39 15.64 4.03
CA LEU A 146 -0.25 16.89 4.43
C LEU A 146 -0.80 16.85 5.87
N ASP A 147 -1.09 15.66 6.43
CA ASP A 147 -1.50 15.51 7.83
C ASP A 147 -0.44 15.95 8.85
N PHE A 148 0.81 16.05 8.43
CA PHE A 148 1.94 16.43 9.26
C PHE A 148 2.32 17.91 9.16
N ILE A 149 1.65 18.67 8.26
CA ILE A 149 1.83 20.11 8.15
C ILE A 149 0.79 20.79 9.05
N LYS A 150 1.26 21.66 9.92
CA LYS A 150 0.42 22.53 10.73
C LYS A 150 0.46 23.95 10.19
N ILE A 151 -0.65 24.65 10.28
CA ILE A 151 -0.73 26.06 9.96
C ILE A 151 -0.80 26.82 11.26
N LYS A 152 0.17 27.72 11.52
CA LYS A 152 0.22 28.58 12.68
C LYS A 152 0.55 30.00 12.22
N ASN A 153 -0.26 30.99 12.64
CA ASN A 153 -0.06 32.40 12.30
C ASN A 153 0.26 32.59 10.80
N GLU A 154 -0.59 32.01 9.93
CA GLU A 154 -0.46 32.04 8.46
C GLU A 154 0.82 31.38 7.91
N SER A 155 1.63 30.77 8.76
CA SER A 155 2.86 30.10 8.37
C SER A 155 2.71 28.58 8.39
N LEU A 156 3.33 27.91 7.42
CA LEU A 156 3.40 26.45 7.35
C LEU A 156 4.48 25.95 8.35
N VAL A 157 4.07 25.15 9.29
CA VAL A 157 4.96 24.51 10.25
C VAL A 157 4.99 23.01 9.97
N ILE A 158 6.10 22.55 9.39
CA ILE A 158 6.40 21.13 9.30
C ILE A 158 7.10 20.73 10.59
N GLY A 159 6.62 19.68 11.25
CA GLY A 159 7.20 19.20 12.51
C GLY A 159 8.71 18.95 12.38
N ILE A 160 9.41 18.88 13.52
CA ILE A 160 10.86 18.62 13.57
C ILE A 160 11.12 17.15 13.19
N TRP A 161 11.27 16.89 11.90
CA TRP A 161 11.57 15.57 11.35
C TRP A 161 13.01 15.55 10.81
N ASP A 162 13.77 14.49 11.12
CA ASP A 162 15.05 14.24 10.47
C ASP A 162 14.85 13.68 9.06
N LEU A 163 13.85 12.82 8.94
CA LEU A 163 13.59 12.00 7.74
C LEU A 163 12.09 11.90 7.46
N VAL A 164 11.76 11.86 6.18
CA VAL A 164 10.41 11.58 5.68
C VAL A 164 10.48 10.37 4.76
N ILE A 165 9.75 9.31 5.07
CA ILE A 165 9.59 8.13 4.21
C ILE A 165 8.26 8.23 3.49
N LEU A 166 8.30 8.22 2.16
CA LEU A 166 7.12 8.24 1.29
C LEU A 166 7.00 6.92 0.53
N GLU A 167 5.93 6.18 0.77
CA GLU A 167 5.53 5.10 -0.14
C GLU A 167 4.88 5.70 -1.37
N LEU A 168 5.42 5.41 -2.57
CA LEU A 168 5.00 6.00 -3.83
C LEU A 168 4.47 4.94 -4.80
N SER A 169 3.20 5.08 -5.23
CA SER A 169 2.64 4.34 -6.36
C SER A 169 3.13 4.92 -7.68
N SER A 170 2.92 4.21 -8.80
CA SER A 170 3.18 4.77 -10.14
C SER A 170 2.40 6.08 -10.38
N TRP A 171 1.20 6.16 -9.89
CA TRP A 171 0.34 7.35 -10.03
C TRP A 171 0.85 8.58 -9.26
N HIS A 172 1.51 8.39 -8.11
CA HIS A 172 2.24 9.48 -7.45
C HIS A 172 3.44 9.92 -8.29
N LEU A 173 4.17 8.97 -8.89
CA LEU A 173 5.36 9.27 -9.68
C LEU A 173 5.04 10.08 -10.95
N GLU A 174 3.90 9.82 -11.61
CA GLU A 174 3.39 10.64 -12.72
C GLU A 174 3.21 12.10 -12.29
N SER A 175 2.67 12.34 -11.08
CA SER A 175 2.53 13.70 -10.56
C SER A 175 3.86 14.33 -10.16
N LEU A 176 4.82 13.53 -9.69
CA LEU A 176 6.17 14.05 -9.42
C LEU A 176 6.89 14.46 -10.70
N ASP A 177 6.70 13.72 -11.79
CA ASP A 177 7.25 14.04 -13.11
C ASP A 177 6.71 15.37 -13.63
N GLU A 178 5.41 15.59 -13.55
CA GLU A 178 4.74 16.83 -13.95
C GLU A 178 5.34 18.07 -13.26
N HIS A 179 5.76 17.92 -12.00
CA HIS A 179 6.33 19.02 -11.20
C HIS A 179 7.87 18.98 -11.08
N LYS A 180 8.54 18.11 -11.83
CA LYS A 180 10.01 17.93 -11.81
C LYS A 180 10.55 17.71 -10.38
N LEU A 181 9.93 16.77 -9.65
CA LEU A 181 10.23 16.44 -8.26
C LEU A 181 10.81 15.03 -8.13
N SER A 182 11.84 14.90 -7.32
CA SER A 182 12.39 13.60 -6.88
C SER A 182 12.78 13.65 -5.41
N PRO A 183 12.64 12.56 -4.64
CA PRO A 183 13.21 12.45 -3.30
C PRO A 183 14.74 12.37 -3.36
N GLN A 184 15.43 12.85 -2.32
CA GLN A 184 16.90 12.77 -2.22
C GLN A 184 17.39 11.32 -2.17
N ILE A 185 16.64 10.45 -1.51
CA ILE A 185 16.93 9.01 -1.49
C ILE A 185 15.74 8.32 -2.15
N ALA A 186 15.97 7.65 -3.27
CA ALA A 186 14.98 6.86 -3.99
C ALA A 186 15.30 5.36 -3.87
N LEU A 187 14.27 4.54 -3.68
CA LEU A 187 14.38 3.08 -3.66
C LEU A 187 13.36 2.46 -4.59
N ILE A 188 13.82 1.55 -5.44
CA ILE A 188 12.98 0.66 -6.23
C ILE A 188 13.17 -0.77 -5.72
N THR A 189 12.11 -1.38 -5.18
CA THR A 189 12.20 -2.75 -4.62
C THR A 189 12.31 -3.80 -5.70
N ASN A 190 11.44 -3.75 -6.70
CA ASN A 190 11.38 -4.61 -7.89
C ASN A 190 10.41 -4.01 -8.93
N ILE A 191 10.55 -4.44 -10.18
CA ILE A 191 9.64 -4.09 -11.27
C ILE A 191 9.17 -5.37 -11.95
N LEU A 192 7.91 -5.73 -11.73
CA LEU A 192 7.25 -6.93 -12.25
C LEU A 192 6.00 -6.52 -13.04
N PRO A 193 5.49 -7.32 -13.98
CA PRO A 193 4.23 -7.03 -14.66
C PRO A 193 3.08 -6.79 -13.69
N ASP A 194 2.46 -5.61 -13.77
CA ASP A 194 1.30 -5.20 -12.97
C ASP A 194 0.61 -4.01 -13.66
N HIS A 195 -0.64 -3.73 -13.28
CA HIS A 195 -1.41 -2.59 -13.78
C HIS A 195 -1.55 -2.49 -15.32
N LEU A 196 -1.55 -3.63 -16.04
CA LEU A 196 -1.70 -3.68 -17.49
C LEU A 196 -3.11 -3.28 -17.97
N ASN A 197 -4.04 -3.06 -17.06
CA ASN A 197 -5.34 -2.43 -17.32
C ASN A 197 -5.23 -0.89 -17.47
N ARG A 198 -4.11 -0.29 -17.10
CA ARG A 198 -3.86 1.16 -17.18
C ARG A 198 -2.72 1.50 -18.15
N TYR A 199 -1.66 0.70 -18.14
CA TYR A 199 -0.51 0.88 -19.03
C TYR A 199 -0.67 -0.05 -20.22
N SER A 200 -0.50 0.46 -21.42
CA SER A 200 -0.66 -0.33 -22.65
C SER A 200 0.43 -1.40 -22.81
N LYS A 201 1.63 -1.15 -22.22
CA LYS A 201 2.79 -2.04 -22.26
C LYS A 201 3.53 -2.02 -20.91
N PHE A 202 4.18 -3.16 -20.62
CA PHE A 202 5.01 -3.30 -19.41
C PHE A 202 6.14 -2.25 -19.33
N GLU A 203 6.73 -1.90 -20.48
CA GLU A 203 7.81 -0.91 -20.56
C GLU A 203 7.37 0.48 -20.09
N GLU A 204 6.13 0.87 -20.36
CA GLU A 204 5.56 2.14 -19.89
C GLU A 204 5.41 2.15 -18.36
N TYR A 205 4.89 1.06 -17.81
CA TYR A 205 4.83 0.88 -16.36
C TYR A 205 6.22 0.92 -15.72
N ALA A 206 7.20 0.23 -16.31
CA ALA A 206 8.58 0.23 -15.83
C ALA A 206 9.21 1.63 -15.88
N LYS A 207 9.05 2.36 -16.99
CA LYS A 207 9.50 3.76 -17.13
C LYS A 207 8.92 4.64 -16.04
N THR A 208 7.62 4.50 -15.75
CA THR A 208 6.97 5.28 -14.69
C THR A 208 7.61 5.04 -13.32
N LYS A 209 8.10 3.83 -13.01
CA LYS A 209 8.80 3.57 -11.75
C LYS A 209 10.11 4.34 -11.63
N PHE A 210 10.82 4.53 -12.74
CA PHE A 210 12.08 5.26 -12.76
C PHE A 210 11.91 6.77 -12.63
N LEU A 211 10.70 7.32 -12.82
CA LEU A 211 10.40 8.73 -12.55
C LEU A 211 10.73 9.15 -11.12
N ILE A 212 10.75 8.19 -10.17
CA ILE A 212 11.16 8.48 -8.78
C ILE A 212 12.53 9.16 -8.69
N SER A 213 13.40 8.94 -9.66
CA SER A 213 14.77 9.45 -9.67
C SER A 213 15.07 10.36 -10.87
N ALA A 214 14.06 10.72 -11.67
CA ALA A 214 14.27 11.46 -12.91
C ALA A 214 14.91 12.85 -12.68
N TYR A 215 14.59 13.47 -11.56
CA TYR A 215 15.05 14.82 -11.21
C TYR A 215 16.03 14.85 -10.04
N GLN A 216 16.67 13.71 -9.74
CA GLN A 216 17.74 13.64 -8.74
C GLN A 216 19.00 14.37 -9.23
N THR A 217 19.73 14.97 -8.30
CA THR A 217 21.00 15.64 -8.51
C THR A 217 22.18 14.72 -8.19
N LYS A 218 23.42 15.17 -8.40
CA LYS A 218 24.65 14.43 -8.04
C LYS A 218 24.78 14.12 -6.55
N HIS A 219 24.05 14.81 -5.69
CA HIS A 219 24.08 14.62 -4.24
C HIS A 219 23.07 13.57 -3.76
N ASP A 220 22.15 13.18 -4.63
CA ASP A 220 21.07 12.25 -4.33
C ASP A 220 21.45 10.79 -4.62
N ALA A 221 20.68 9.85 -4.08
CA ALA A 221 20.97 8.43 -4.23
C ALA A 221 19.74 7.62 -4.70
N LEU A 222 19.97 6.73 -5.68
CA LEU A 222 19.02 5.74 -6.14
C LEU A 222 19.46 4.34 -5.71
N PHE A 223 18.60 3.64 -4.95
CA PHE A 223 18.81 2.26 -4.54
C PHE A 223 18.08 1.30 -5.48
N LEU A 224 18.80 0.36 -6.06
CA LEU A 224 18.29 -0.62 -7.01
C LEU A 224 18.58 -2.05 -6.54
N ASN A 225 17.61 -2.94 -6.71
CA ASN A 225 17.80 -4.36 -6.48
C ASN A 225 18.67 -4.96 -7.60
N LYS A 226 19.83 -5.47 -7.24
CA LYS A 226 20.77 -6.09 -8.19
C LYS A 226 20.18 -7.33 -8.88
N ASN A 227 19.25 -8.03 -8.24
CA ASN A 227 18.62 -9.24 -8.77
C ASN A 227 17.44 -8.94 -9.70
N ASP A 228 16.94 -7.69 -9.73
CA ASP A 228 15.85 -7.27 -10.62
C ASP A 228 16.40 -6.93 -12.01
N SER A 229 15.97 -7.66 -13.04
CA SER A 229 16.49 -7.54 -14.41
C SER A 229 16.21 -6.16 -15.03
N VAL A 230 15.04 -5.59 -14.74
CA VAL A 230 14.63 -4.27 -15.24
C VAL A 230 15.47 -3.17 -14.61
N SER A 231 15.73 -3.25 -13.31
CA SER A 231 16.61 -2.32 -12.59
C SER A 231 18.05 -2.38 -13.12
N ARG A 232 18.56 -3.57 -13.45
CA ARG A 232 19.89 -3.75 -14.07
C ARG A 232 20.00 -3.09 -15.45
N SER A 233 18.96 -3.22 -16.28
CA SER A 233 18.94 -2.58 -17.60
C SER A 233 18.96 -1.05 -17.47
N TYR A 234 18.17 -0.49 -16.58
CA TYR A 234 18.10 0.95 -16.34
C TYR A 234 19.42 1.55 -15.86
N ARG A 235 20.17 0.85 -15.01
CA ARG A 235 21.46 1.27 -14.48
C ARG A 235 22.44 1.69 -15.58
N LYS A 236 22.47 0.95 -16.70
CA LYS A 236 23.41 1.21 -17.82
C LYS A 236 23.20 2.57 -18.47
N ASN A 237 22.00 3.14 -18.35
CA ASN A 237 21.57 4.33 -19.09
C ASN A 237 21.48 5.61 -18.22
N LYS A 238 21.63 5.50 -16.88
CA LYS A 238 21.49 6.65 -15.97
C LYS A 238 22.84 7.38 -15.78
N LYS A 239 22.85 8.68 -16.05
CA LYS A 239 24.05 9.55 -15.95
C LYS A 239 24.12 10.43 -14.70
N ILE A 240 23.07 10.52 -13.86
CA ILE A 240 22.98 11.50 -12.76
C ILE A 240 22.56 10.80 -11.46
N GLY A 241 23.19 11.21 -10.35
CA GLY A 241 22.98 10.69 -9.00
C GLY A 241 23.80 9.43 -8.69
N LYS A 242 23.94 9.12 -7.40
CA LYS A 242 24.68 7.93 -6.95
C LYS A 242 23.76 6.70 -7.02
N ILE A 243 24.12 5.71 -7.84
CA ILE A 243 23.42 4.41 -7.84
C ILE A 243 24.07 3.51 -6.77
N ILE A 244 23.23 2.98 -5.88
CA ILE A 244 23.63 2.02 -4.84
C ILE A 244 22.83 0.74 -5.06
N GLU A 245 23.52 -0.35 -5.30
CA GLU A 245 22.91 -1.65 -5.44
C GLU A 245 22.72 -2.34 -4.09
N PHE A 246 21.62 -3.02 -3.93
CA PHE A 246 21.40 -3.95 -2.82
C PHE A 246 20.98 -5.32 -3.34
N THR A 247 21.19 -6.34 -2.51
CA THR A 247 20.77 -7.71 -2.78
C THR A 247 19.82 -8.17 -1.67
N GLU A 248 19.07 -9.20 -1.96
CA GLU A 248 18.28 -9.91 -0.96
C GLU A 248 19.13 -10.34 0.23
N LYS A 249 18.60 -10.21 1.42
CA LYS A 249 19.25 -10.61 2.67
C LYS A 249 18.25 -11.29 3.58
N SER A 250 18.72 -12.26 4.34
CA SER A 250 17.96 -12.91 5.39
C SER A 250 18.64 -12.68 6.74
N ILE A 251 17.83 -12.51 7.77
CA ILE A 251 18.28 -12.42 9.15
C ILE A 251 17.53 -13.51 9.92
N LYS A 252 18.26 -14.32 10.72
CA LYS A 252 17.64 -15.36 11.56
C LYS A 252 16.62 -14.74 12.51
N ASN A 253 15.60 -15.50 12.86
CA ASN A 253 14.54 -15.13 13.80
C ASN A 253 13.69 -13.91 13.40
N THR A 254 13.65 -13.56 12.11
CA THR A 254 12.69 -12.57 11.62
C THR A 254 11.31 -13.18 11.44
N ARG A 255 10.26 -12.33 11.51
CA ARG A 255 8.90 -12.79 11.21
C ARG A 255 8.77 -13.26 9.75
N ALA A 256 7.94 -14.26 9.53
CA ALA A 256 7.70 -14.87 8.21
C ALA A 256 7.23 -13.85 7.14
N SER A 257 6.57 -12.77 7.55
CA SER A 257 6.09 -11.70 6.66
C SER A 257 7.19 -10.84 6.03
N LEU A 258 8.45 -10.93 6.49
CA LEU A 258 9.54 -10.14 5.94
C LEU A 258 10.18 -10.83 4.74
N HIS A 259 10.02 -10.19 3.57
CA HIS A 259 10.67 -10.65 2.35
C HIS A 259 12.15 -10.24 2.33
N PRO A 260 13.08 -11.11 1.86
CA PRO A 260 14.52 -10.83 1.80
C PRO A 260 14.90 -9.54 1.06
N VAL A 261 14.15 -9.16 0.03
CA VAL A 261 14.30 -7.88 -0.70
C VAL A 261 14.13 -6.70 0.26
N SER A 262 13.08 -6.70 1.10
CA SER A 262 12.82 -5.61 2.05
C SER A 262 13.93 -5.48 3.09
N ILE A 263 14.44 -6.62 3.58
CA ILE A 263 15.57 -6.65 4.53
C ILE A 263 16.83 -6.08 3.88
N GLY A 264 17.15 -6.54 2.67
CA GLY A 264 18.31 -6.06 1.92
C GLY A 264 18.27 -4.57 1.65
N ALA A 265 17.12 -4.06 1.21
CA ALA A 265 16.90 -2.63 0.96
C ALA A 265 17.08 -1.78 2.24
N VAL A 266 16.48 -2.20 3.36
CA VAL A 266 16.58 -1.49 4.64
C VAL A 266 18.01 -1.48 5.16
N LEU A 267 18.72 -2.61 5.08
CA LEU A 267 20.14 -2.69 5.45
C LEU A 267 21.01 -1.74 4.62
N ALA A 268 20.74 -1.63 3.30
CA ALA A 268 21.49 -0.75 2.41
C ALA A 268 21.24 0.74 2.73
N ILE A 269 19.99 1.15 2.91
CA ILE A 269 19.64 2.54 3.27
C ILE A 269 20.17 2.88 4.67
N ALA A 270 20.00 2.00 5.65
CA ALA A 270 20.50 2.23 7.02
C ALA A 270 22.03 2.39 7.04
N ARG A 271 22.76 1.60 6.24
CA ARG A 271 24.22 1.76 6.07
C ARG A 271 24.57 3.11 5.41
N TYR A 272 23.84 3.53 4.40
CA TYR A 272 24.03 4.82 3.75
C TYR A 272 23.81 5.99 4.71
N LEU A 273 22.81 5.87 5.59
CA LEU A 273 22.51 6.82 6.67
C LEU A 273 23.42 6.67 7.90
N LYS A 274 24.45 5.81 7.83
CA LYS A 274 25.43 5.55 8.91
C LYS A 274 24.78 5.08 10.22
N VAL A 275 23.67 4.33 10.17
CA VAL A 275 23.02 3.74 11.34
C VAL A 275 23.82 2.50 11.80
N ASN A 276 23.96 2.33 13.12
CA ASN A 276 24.70 1.20 13.70
C ASN A 276 24.14 -0.16 13.25
N LYS A 277 24.97 -1.02 12.68
CA LYS A 277 24.58 -2.32 12.11
C LYS A 277 23.92 -3.26 13.12
N LYS A 278 24.43 -3.36 14.35
CA LYS A 278 23.88 -4.25 15.40
C LYS A 278 22.48 -3.80 15.79
N LEU A 279 22.27 -2.48 15.92
CA LEU A 279 20.96 -1.90 16.20
C LEU A 279 19.98 -2.18 15.07
N VAL A 280 20.38 -1.99 13.80
CA VAL A 280 19.53 -2.29 12.63
C VAL A 280 19.10 -3.75 12.63
N GLN A 281 20.02 -4.69 12.85
CA GLN A 281 19.71 -6.11 12.90
C GLN A 281 18.71 -6.44 14.02
N LYS A 282 18.96 -5.93 15.23
CA LYS A 282 18.03 -6.10 16.38
C LYS A 282 16.66 -5.50 16.07
N ALA A 283 16.59 -4.31 15.48
CA ALA A 283 15.31 -3.70 15.12
C ALA A 283 14.53 -4.52 14.09
N ILE A 284 15.21 -5.10 13.09
CA ILE A 284 14.57 -5.97 12.09
C ILE A 284 13.97 -7.23 12.75
N THR A 285 14.67 -7.86 13.70
CA THR A 285 14.15 -9.08 14.36
C THR A 285 12.91 -8.82 15.20
N VAL A 286 12.77 -7.64 15.80
CA VAL A 286 11.62 -7.25 16.63
C VAL A 286 10.54 -6.48 15.87
N PHE A 287 10.66 -6.34 14.55
CA PHE A 287 9.65 -5.67 13.74
C PHE A 287 8.29 -6.37 13.84
N PRO A 288 7.21 -5.66 14.22
CA PRO A 288 5.92 -6.30 14.49
C PRO A 288 5.17 -6.79 13.23
N GLY A 289 5.66 -6.45 12.04
CA GLY A 289 4.93 -6.66 10.77
C GLY A 289 3.99 -5.50 10.45
N LEU A 290 3.19 -5.69 9.41
CA LEU A 290 2.16 -4.76 8.97
C LEU A 290 0.78 -5.36 9.17
N GLU A 291 -0.17 -4.49 9.49
CA GLU A 291 -1.59 -4.82 9.52
C GLU A 291 -2.04 -5.43 8.18
N GLY A 292 -2.76 -6.55 8.25
CA GLY A 292 -3.29 -7.23 7.08
C GLY A 292 -2.25 -7.86 6.13
N ARG A 293 -0.99 -8.05 6.58
CA ARG A 293 0.07 -8.72 5.80
C ARG A 293 0.74 -9.81 6.61
N LEU A 294 0.18 -11.02 6.58
CA LEU A 294 0.55 -12.15 7.45
C LEU A 294 0.67 -11.73 8.92
N GLU A 295 -0.16 -10.78 9.32
CA GLU A 295 -0.23 -10.26 10.68
C GLU A 295 -0.65 -11.37 11.63
N TYR A 296 0.08 -11.56 12.72
CA TYR A 296 -0.36 -12.44 13.78
C TYR A 296 -1.48 -11.78 14.58
N ALA A 297 -2.71 -12.26 14.41
CA ALA A 297 -3.91 -11.67 15.02
C ALA A 297 -4.19 -12.22 16.45
N GLY A 298 -3.60 -13.36 16.82
CA GLY A 298 -3.71 -13.92 18.15
C GLY A 298 -3.72 -15.44 18.20
N LYS A 299 -3.82 -15.99 19.43
CA LYS A 299 -4.00 -17.43 19.70
C LYS A 299 -5.18 -17.62 20.65
N VAL A 300 -6.18 -18.38 20.22
CA VAL A 300 -7.40 -18.66 20.99
C VAL A 300 -7.62 -20.17 21.01
N HIS A 301 -7.82 -20.76 22.18
CA HIS A 301 -8.00 -22.21 22.39
C HIS A 301 -6.94 -23.08 21.66
N GLY A 302 -5.69 -22.63 21.67
CA GLY A 302 -4.59 -23.32 21.01
C GLY A 302 -4.48 -23.10 19.51
N VAL A 303 -5.47 -22.50 18.84
CA VAL A 303 -5.51 -22.13 17.41
C VAL A 303 -4.85 -20.79 17.19
N ARG A 304 -3.97 -20.69 16.19
CA ARG A 304 -3.32 -19.42 15.78
C ARG A 304 -4.06 -18.78 14.62
N TYR A 305 -4.24 -17.48 14.69
CA TYR A 305 -4.94 -16.70 13.68
C TYR A 305 -3.97 -15.73 13.00
N HIS A 306 -3.98 -15.72 11.65
CA HIS A 306 -3.19 -14.81 10.83
C HIS A 306 -4.09 -13.99 9.90
N ASN A 307 -3.89 -12.68 9.91
CA ASN A 307 -4.59 -11.74 9.05
C ASN A 307 -3.68 -11.35 7.86
N ASP A 308 -4.07 -11.75 6.67
CA ASP A 308 -3.44 -11.38 5.41
C ASP A 308 -4.47 -10.77 4.44
N SER A 309 -5.38 -9.97 5.01
CA SER A 309 -6.50 -9.35 4.27
C SER A 309 -6.06 -8.49 3.08
N CYS A 310 -4.81 -8.01 3.06
CA CYS A 310 -4.22 -7.28 1.93
C CYS A 310 -3.80 -8.18 0.76
N ALA A 311 -3.92 -9.49 0.85
CA ALA A 311 -3.72 -10.43 -0.26
C ALA A 311 -4.94 -10.37 -1.20
N THR A 312 -4.95 -9.41 -2.11
CA THR A 312 -6.05 -9.18 -3.06
C THR A 312 -5.80 -9.80 -4.44
N GLN A 313 -4.80 -10.68 -4.56
CA GLN A 313 -4.42 -11.41 -5.77
C GLN A 313 -4.02 -12.84 -5.42
N PRO A 314 -4.23 -13.81 -6.34
CA PRO A 314 -3.92 -15.23 -6.12
C PRO A 314 -2.48 -15.49 -5.66
N ASP A 315 -1.48 -14.87 -6.31
CA ASP A 315 -0.06 -15.06 -5.97
C ASP A 315 0.28 -14.62 -4.54
N ALA A 316 -0.42 -13.62 -4.02
CA ALA A 316 -0.23 -13.17 -2.64
C ALA A 316 -0.76 -14.21 -1.64
N ALA A 317 -1.92 -14.81 -1.93
CA ALA A 317 -2.49 -15.86 -1.10
C ALA A 317 -1.65 -17.15 -1.15
N ILE A 318 -1.14 -17.54 -2.33
CA ILE A 318 -0.19 -18.66 -2.47
C ILE A 318 1.02 -18.43 -1.57
N PHE A 319 1.65 -17.26 -1.67
CA PHE A 319 2.80 -16.92 -0.82
C PHE A 319 2.47 -17.04 0.69
N ALA A 320 1.31 -16.55 1.11
CA ALA A 320 0.88 -16.61 2.50
C ALA A 320 0.64 -18.05 2.98
N ILE A 321 -0.03 -18.89 2.17
CA ILE A 321 -0.29 -20.31 2.45
C ILE A 321 1.03 -21.06 2.65
N GLU A 322 1.96 -20.94 1.69
CA GLU A 322 3.27 -21.59 1.74
C GLU A 322 4.11 -21.12 2.93
N LYS A 323 4.11 -19.82 3.23
CA LYS A 323 4.84 -19.27 4.38
C LYS A 323 4.31 -19.77 5.71
N VAL A 324 3.00 -19.86 5.87
CA VAL A 324 2.38 -20.37 7.09
C VAL A 324 2.65 -21.88 7.23
N LYS A 325 2.50 -22.64 6.15
CA LYS A 325 2.69 -24.09 6.18
C LYS A 325 4.14 -24.48 6.44
N ASN A 326 5.11 -23.76 5.87
CA ASN A 326 6.54 -24.02 6.04
C ASN A 326 7.11 -23.42 7.35
N SER A 327 6.27 -22.79 8.18
CA SER A 327 6.71 -22.27 9.47
C SER A 327 6.91 -23.42 10.46
N ALA A 328 8.06 -23.46 11.14
CA ALA A 328 8.39 -24.44 12.19
C ALA A 328 7.33 -24.53 13.32
N ASN A 329 6.50 -23.51 13.41
CA ASN A 329 5.42 -23.44 14.40
C ASN A 329 4.09 -24.05 13.92
N THR A 330 3.96 -24.48 12.66
CA THR A 330 2.71 -25.05 12.13
C THR A 330 2.76 -26.58 12.21
N LYS A 331 2.25 -27.12 13.31
CA LYS A 331 2.17 -28.58 13.53
C LYS A 331 0.80 -29.17 13.15
N GLY A 332 -0.24 -28.35 13.08
CA GLY A 332 -1.61 -28.73 12.78
C GLY A 332 -2.04 -28.44 11.35
N ASN A 333 -3.35 -28.49 11.14
CA ASN A 333 -3.99 -28.20 9.87
C ASN A 333 -4.03 -26.71 9.58
N LEU A 334 -4.07 -26.35 8.29
CA LEU A 334 -4.31 -25.00 7.81
C LEU A 334 -5.78 -24.86 7.38
N ILE A 335 -6.49 -23.90 7.97
CA ILE A 335 -7.83 -23.49 7.60
C ILE A 335 -7.70 -22.12 6.91
N LEU A 336 -8.15 -22.03 5.67
CA LEU A 336 -8.05 -20.83 4.85
C LEU A 336 -9.41 -20.14 4.75
N ILE A 337 -9.46 -18.85 5.03
CA ILE A 337 -10.59 -17.97 4.68
C ILE A 337 -10.17 -17.17 3.45
N ALA A 338 -10.86 -17.37 2.31
CA ALA A 338 -10.48 -16.82 1.03
C ALA A 338 -11.68 -16.36 0.19
N GLY A 339 -11.43 -15.91 -1.05
CA GLY A 339 -12.46 -15.50 -1.99
C GLY A 339 -12.91 -14.04 -1.88
N GLY A 340 -13.92 -13.70 -2.67
CA GLY A 340 -14.46 -12.36 -2.86
C GLY A 340 -14.69 -12.05 -4.35
N GLN A 341 -14.49 -10.79 -4.77
CA GLN A 341 -14.72 -10.35 -6.15
C GLN A 341 -13.49 -10.53 -7.04
N ASP A 342 -13.73 -10.97 -8.27
CA ASP A 342 -12.68 -11.17 -9.27
C ASP A 342 -12.20 -9.85 -9.90
N LYS A 343 -10.97 -9.85 -10.35
CA LYS A 343 -10.31 -8.79 -11.13
C LYS A 343 -9.82 -9.32 -12.49
N ASN A 344 -10.52 -10.27 -13.08
CA ASN A 344 -10.12 -10.99 -14.29
C ASN A 344 -8.78 -11.73 -14.13
N LEU A 345 -8.58 -12.39 -12.97
CA LEU A 345 -7.36 -13.11 -12.64
C LEU A 345 -7.53 -14.62 -12.89
N ASN A 346 -6.40 -15.32 -13.01
CA ASN A 346 -6.34 -16.78 -13.10
C ASN A 346 -6.13 -17.37 -11.70
N TYR A 347 -6.98 -18.32 -11.31
CA TYR A 347 -6.98 -18.94 -9.98
C TYR A 347 -6.47 -20.39 -9.97
N ALA A 348 -6.08 -20.97 -11.11
CA ALA A 348 -5.65 -22.37 -11.19
C ALA A 348 -4.48 -22.70 -10.25
N LYS A 349 -3.45 -21.84 -10.21
CA LYS A 349 -2.31 -22.01 -9.30
C LYS A 349 -2.72 -21.92 -7.83
N LEU A 350 -3.65 -21.02 -7.48
CA LEU A 350 -4.16 -20.89 -6.13
C LEU A 350 -4.96 -22.14 -5.72
N ALA A 351 -5.81 -22.66 -6.60
CA ALA A 351 -6.57 -23.90 -6.37
C ALA A 351 -5.61 -25.07 -6.12
N LEU A 352 -4.58 -25.24 -6.92
CA LEU A 352 -3.55 -26.26 -6.72
C LEU A 352 -2.83 -26.11 -5.38
N CYS A 353 -2.51 -24.89 -4.97
CA CYS A 353 -1.89 -24.59 -3.68
C CYS A 353 -2.84 -24.93 -2.52
N ILE A 354 -4.13 -24.59 -2.65
CA ILE A 354 -5.17 -24.93 -1.67
C ILE A 354 -5.26 -26.44 -1.50
N THR A 355 -5.39 -27.21 -2.58
CA THR A 355 -5.48 -28.67 -2.53
C THR A 355 -4.28 -29.31 -1.85
N ARG A 356 -3.08 -28.80 -2.06
CA ARG A 356 -1.85 -29.35 -1.45
C ARG A 356 -1.63 -29.00 0.02
N HIS A 357 -2.11 -27.87 0.48
CA HIS A 357 -1.67 -27.32 1.77
C HIS A 357 -2.79 -26.98 2.73
N VAL A 358 -4.04 -26.86 2.26
CA VAL A 358 -5.18 -26.41 3.05
C VAL A 358 -6.11 -27.60 3.37
N HIS A 359 -6.39 -27.82 4.63
CA HIS A 359 -7.32 -28.86 5.06
C HIS A 359 -8.79 -28.43 4.86
N THR A 360 -9.10 -27.19 5.17
CA THR A 360 -10.45 -26.62 5.02
C THR A 360 -10.36 -25.21 4.43
N SER A 361 -11.06 -24.98 3.33
CA SER A 361 -11.23 -23.64 2.74
C SER A 361 -12.64 -23.12 3.00
N ILE A 362 -12.74 -21.85 3.40
CA ILE A 362 -13.96 -21.11 3.68
C ILE A 362 -13.99 -19.95 2.72
N LEU A 363 -14.88 -19.99 1.72
CA LEU A 363 -14.89 -19.03 0.61
C LEU A 363 -16.05 -18.04 0.76
N PHE A 364 -15.70 -16.75 0.79
CA PHE A 364 -16.69 -15.68 0.74
C PHE A 364 -17.50 -15.74 -0.57
N GLN A 365 -18.75 -15.28 -0.53
CA GLN A 365 -19.56 -15.08 -1.73
C GLN A 365 -18.88 -14.09 -2.69
N GLY A 366 -18.81 -14.46 -4.00
CA GLY A 366 -18.27 -13.56 -5.02
C GLY A 366 -17.66 -14.29 -6.21
N SER A 367 -17.51 -13.57 -7.32
CA SER A 367 -17.09 -14.11 -8.63
C SER A 367 -15.68 -14.74 -8.63
N ALA A 368 -14.77 -14.31 -7.75
CA ALA A 368 -13.48 -14.98 -7.58
C ALA A 368 -13.64 -16.34 -6.90
N SER A 369 -14.54 -16.45 -5.95
CA SER A 369 -14.83 -17.71 -5.25
C SER A 369 -15.41 -18.75 -6.20
N ASP A 370 -16.28 -18.34 -7.12
CA ASP A 370 -16.84 -19.23 -8.15
C ASP A 370 -15.73 -19.78 -9.07
N LYS A 371 -14.78 -18.92 -9.45
CA LYS A 371 -13.60 -19.35 -10.23
C LYS A 371 -12.68 -20.28 -9.43
N ILE A 372 -12.42 -19.99 -8.15
CA ILE A 372 -11.63 -20.87 -7.27
C ILE A 372 -12.30 -22.23 -7.16
N LEU A 373 -13.62 -22.27 -6.92
CA LEU A 373 -14.39 -23.51 -6.85
C LEU A 373 -14.36 -24.31 -8.15
N THR A 374 -14.47 -23.63 -9.29
CA THR A 374 -14.37 -24.26 -10.62
C THR A 374 -13.01 -24.91 -10.81
N GLU A 375 -11.93 -24.25 -10.41
CA GLU A 375 -10.58 -24.81 -10.50
C GLU A 375 -10.35 -25.94 -9.50
N LEU A 376 -10.86 -25.85 -8.26
CA LEU A 376 -10.78 -26.92 -7.27
C LEU A 376 -11.48 -28.21 -7.71
N LYS A 377 -12.64 -28.10 -8.38
CA LYS A 377 -13.38 -29.25 -8.93
C LYS A 377 -12.63 -30.00 -10.05
N LYS A 378 -11.67 -29.37 -10.72
CA LYS A 378 -10.83 -30.01 -11.74
C LYS A 378 -9.67 -30.81 -11.14
N ILE A 379 -9.40 -30.61 -9.86
CA ILE A 379 -8.28 -31.22 -9.15
C ILE A 379 -8.85 -32.29 -8.21
N ASP A 380 -8.37 -33.52 -8.34
CA ASP A 380 -8.70 -34.58 -7.41
C ASP A 380 -8.01 -34.31 -6.05
N GLY A 381 -8.80 -34.11 -4.99
CA GLY A 381 -8.26 -33.77 -3.68
C GLY A 381 -9.31 -33.70 -2.57
N GLU A 382 -8.88 -34.00 -1.34
CA GLU A 382 -9.74 -34.10 -0.15
C GLU A 382 -10.01 -32.77 0.57
N THR A 383 -9.69 -31.61 -0.03
CA THR A 383 -9.90 -30.31 0.65
C THR A 383 -11.38 -30.05 0.89
N ARG A 384 -11.77 -29.96 2.16
CA ARG A 384 -13.12 -29.52 2.52
C ARG A 384 -13.32 -28.07 2.09
N CYS A 385 -14.34 -27.82 1.27
CA CYS A 385 -14.66 -26.49 0.80
C CYS A 385 -16.06 -26.06 1.26
N LEU A 386 -16.11 -24.97 2.05
CA LEU A 386 -17.34 -24.31 2.48
C LEU A 386 -17.44 -23.00 1.68
N ASN A 387 -18.53 -22.80 0.97
CA ASN A 387 -18.68 -21.66 0.06
C ASN A 387 -19.91 -20.81 0.36
N ASN A 388 -20.07 -19.72 -0.38
CA ASN A 388 -21.19 -18.79 -0.29
C ASN A 388 -21.31 -18.09 1.09
N ILE A 389 -20.18 -17.83 1.74
CA ILE A 389 -20.12 -17.17 3.05
C ILE A 389 -20.34 -15.67 2.89
N ARG A 390 -21.32 -15.13 3.63
CA ARG A 390 -21.82 -13.76 3.42
C ARG A 390 -21.28 -12.73 4.41
N SER A 391 -20.57 -13.15 5.43
CA SER A 391 -20.01 -12.24 6.43
C SER A 391 -18.72 -12.77 7.06
N MET A 392 -17.91 -11.87 7.62
CA MET A 392 -16.72 -12.24 8.40
C MET A 392 -17.12 -13.00 9.68
N LYS A 393 -18.25 -12.67 10.29
CA LYS A 393 -18.76 -13.35 11.48
C LYS A 393 -19.03 -14.83 11.19
N GLU A 394 -19.66 -15.12 10.08
CA GLU A 394 -19.94 -16.50 9.64
C GLU A 394 -18.63 -17.24 9.32
N ALA A 395 -17.70 -16.61 8.57
CA ALA A 395 -16.41 -17.20 8.23
C ALA A 395 -15.59 -17.58 9.47
N VAL A 396 -15.51 -16.69 10.45
CA VAL A 396 -14.76 -16.93 11.69
C VAL A 396 -15.45 -17.98 12.57
N ALA A 397 -16.79 -18.00 12.63
CA ALA A 397 -17.53 -19.02 13.35
C ALA A 397 -17.28 -20.43 12.78
N LEU A 398 -17.29 -20.56 11.45
CA LEU A 398 -16.96 -21.82 10.78
C LEU A 398 -15.49 -22.20 11.01
N ALA A 399 -14.57 -21.26 10.92
CA ALA A 399 -13.15 -21.50 11.19
C ALA A 399 -12.95 -22.00 12.63
N LYS A 400 -13.60 -21.40 13.63
CA LYS A 400 -13.57 -21.85 15.03
C LYS A 400 -14.17 -23.26 15.22
N LYS A 401 -15.26 -23.59 14.48
CA LYS A 401 -15.92 -24.90 14.52
C LYS A 401 -15.01 -26.02 14.01
N TYR A 402 -14.23 -25.79 12.97
CA TYR A 402 -13.41 -26.82 12.33
C TYR A 402 -11.96 -26.84 12.83
N ALA A 403 -11.49 -25.78 13.49
CA ALA A 403 -10.13 -25.70 14.02
C ALA A 403 -9.97 -26.49 15.32
N LYS A 404 -8.83 -27.16 15.47
CA LYS A 404 -8.39 -27.84 16.68
C LYS A 404 -7.14 -27.19 17.26
N SER A 405 -6.85 -27.42 18.52
CA SER A 405 -5.59 -26.92 19.11
C SER A 405 -4.38 -27.38 18.29
N GLY A 406 -3.49 -26.45 17.98
CA GLY A 406 -2.34 -26.65 17.10
C GLY A 406 -2.56 -26.17 15.66
N ASP A 407 -3.82 -26.01 15.24
CA ASP A 407 -4.16 -25.54 13.88
C ASP A 407 -3.87 -24.05 13.67
N VAL A 408 -3.89 -23.65 12.40
CA VAL A 408 -3.76 -22.25 11.97
C VAL A 408 -4.95 -21.85 11.11
N VAL A 409 -5.56 -20.73 11.46
CA VAL A 409 -6.56 -20.05 10.62
C VAL A 409 -5.89 -18.86 9.93
N LEU A 410 -5.92 -18.87 8.61
CA LEU A 410 -5.35 -17.83 7.75
C LEU A 410 -6.46 -17.12 6.97
N LEU A 411 -6.64 -15.83 7.22
CA LEU A 411 -7.40 -14.96 6.31
C LEU A 411 -6.46 -14.49 5.21
N SER A 412 -6.53 -15.09 4.03
CA SER A 412 -5.77 -14.65 2.84
C SER A 412 -6.63 -14.78 1.59
N PRO A 413 -7.40 -13.73 1.28
CA PRO A 413 -8.51 -13.82 0.34
C PRO A 413 -8.13 -14.16 -1.09
N GLY A 414 -6.96 -13.74 -1.59
CA GLY A 414 -6.58 -13.90 -3.00
C GLY A 414 -7.47 -13.15 -3.99
N ALA A 415 -8.39 -12.32 -3.49
CA ALA A 415 -9.44 -11.65 -4.24
C ALA A 415 -9.76 -10.26 -3.66
N ALA A 416 -10.46 -9.42 -4.44
CA ALA A 416 -10.91 -8.11 -4.00
C ALA A 416 -11.96 -8.22 -2.89
N SER A 417 -12.03 -7.19 -2.04
CA SER A 417 -12.95 -7.13 -0.89
C SER A 417 -14.34 -6.57 -1.21
N PHE A 418 -14.52 -5.99 -2.40
CA PHE A 418 -15.77 -5.31 -2.77
C PHE A 418 -17.00 -6.23 -2.68
N GLY A 419 -18.15 -5.65 -2.38
CA GLY A 419 -19.44 -6.35 -2.26
C GLY A 419 -19.78 -6.76 -0.82
N LEU A 420 -18.85 -7.34 -0.08
CA LEU A 420 -19.07 -7.72 1.33
C LEU A 420 -18.37 -6.77 2.33
N PHE A 421 -17.31 -6.08 1.90
CA PHE A 421 -16.51 -5.19 2.75
C PHE A 421 -16.27 -3.87 2.04
N ASN A 422 -16.09 -2.79 2.81
CA ASN A 422 -15.78 -1.48 2.25
C ASN A 422 -14.42 -1.46 1.53
N HIS A 423 -13.44 -2.17 2.09
CA HIS A 423 -12.09 -2.35 1.55
C HIS A 423 -11.36 -3.47 2.30
N GLU A 424 -10.16 -3.85 1.84
CA GLU A 424 -9.35 -4.93 2.41
C GLU A 424 -8.97 -4.74 3.89
N PHE A 425 -8.84 -3.50 4.35
CA PHE A 425 -8.53 -3.22 5.76
C PHE A 425 -9.77 -3.34 6.65
N ASP A 426 -10.94 -2.96 6.18
CA ASP A 426 -12.21 -3.22 6.86
C ASP A 426 -12.42 -4.73 7.05
N ARG A 427 -12.14 -5.51 6.00
CA ARG A 427 -12.13 -6.97 6.06
C ARG A 427 -11.17 -7.50 7.14
N GLY A 428 -9.96 -6.96 7.22
CA GLY A 428 -8.96 -7.33 8.22
C GLY A 428 -9.33 -6.91 9.64
N GLU A 429 -9.92 -5.74 9.81
CA GLU A 429 -10.38 -5.23 11.11
C GLU A 429 -11.50 -6.11 11.68
N GLN A 430 -12.52 -6.43 10.86
CA GLN A 430 -13.60 -7.34 11.27
C GLN A 430 -13.05 -8.70 11.70
N PHE A 431 -12.06 -9.25 10.98
CA PHE A 431 -11.40 -10.49 11.36
C PHE A 431 -10.70 -10.37 12.73
N ARG A 432 -9.91 -9.31 12.97
CA ARG A 432 -9.20 -9.09 14.23
C ARG A 432 -10.14 -8.98 15.44
N ILE A 433 -11.29 -8.31 15.26
CA ILE A 433 -12.30 -8.16 16.32
C ILE A 433 -12.93 -9.52 16.66
N LEU A 434 -13.23 -10.34 15.65
CA LEU A 434 -13.97 -11.59 15.83
C LEU A 434 -13.11 -12.77 16.29
N VAL A 435 -11.78 -12.70 16.14
CA VAL A 435 -10.87 -13.75 16.61
C VAL A 435 -10.44 -13.56 18.08
N LYS A 436 -10.67 -12.41 18.65
CA LYS A 436 -10.49 -12.15 20.09
C LYS A 436 -11.67 -12.73 20.86
#